data_a4e809d8a03120094b11fabe8f53b134
#
_entry.id   a4e809d8a03120094b11fabe8f53b134
#
_cell.length_a   1.000
_cell.length_b   1.000
_cell.length_c   1.000
_cell.angle_alpha   90.00
_cell.angle_beta   90.00
_cell.angle_gamma   90.00
#
_symmetry.space_group_name_H-M   'P 1'
#
loop_
_entity.id
_entity.type
_entity.pdbx_description
1 polymer ?
#
loop_
_entity_poly.entity_id
_entity_poly.type
_entity_poly.pdbx_seq_one_letter_code
_entity_poly.pdbx_strand_id
1 'polypeptide(L)'
;VKDYAGIPPEWATWTQEDRNKKARELYREAGYDEANPLSIEVVYNTSENHKRVALAIASMWKETLGVETALRNQEWKVFLETRRLKEDTEIFRGGWIGDYDDPYTFSELLHSENEMNHSGFANEDYDALLKSASEKSAGVERLKDLQDAESLMLETMPVIPLYFYVSQHLIKPWIVGLEGNALDHHQSKYIKILKRERLPSD
;
A
#
# COMPACT_ATOMS: atom_id res chain seq x y z
N VAL A 1 2.35 9.56 9.28
CA VAL A 1 1.97 10.99 9.20
C VAL A 1 1.56 11.46 10.58
N LYS A 2 2.14 12.57 11.01
CA LYS A 2 1.84 13.15 12.33
C LYS A 2 0.40 13.62 12.39
N ASP A 3 -0.27 13.35 13.51
CA ASP A 3 -1.64 13.81 13.80
C ASP A 3 -2.74 13.27 12.85
N TYR A 4 -2.41 12.31 11.98
CA TYR A 4 -3.39 11.64 11.14
C TYR A 4 -3.67 10.22 11.63
N ALA A 5 -4.93 9.89 11.79
CA ALA A 5 -5.42 8.53 12.02
C ALA A 5 -6.56 8.26 11.04
N GLY A 6 -6.41 7.26 10.21
CA GLY A 6 -7.50 6.78 9.35
C GLY A 6 -8.67 6.24 10.17
N ILE A 7 -9.84 6.21 9.57
CA ILE A 7 -11.02 5.59 10.17
C ILE A 7 -10.98 4.10 9.80
N PRO A 8 -10.77 3.19 10.76
CA PRO A 8 -10.72 1.77 10.43
C PRO A 8 -12.09 1.31 9.93
N PRO A 9 -12.15 0.55 8.83
CA PRO A 9 -13.41 -0.02 8.36
C PRO A 9 -13.95 -1.03 9.38
N GLU A 10 -15.26 -1.27 9.36
CA GLU A 10 -15.94 -2.15 10.31
C GLU A 10 -15.29 -3.54 10.39
N TRP A 11 -14.95 -4.13 9.24
CA TRP A 11 -14.33 -5.45 9.15
C TRP A 11 -12.93 -5.54 9.79
N ALA A 12 -12.27 -4.41 10.06
CA ALA A 12 -10.97 -4.41 10.75
C ALA A 12 -11.06 -4.91 12.20
N THR A 13 -12.25 -4.77 12.82
CA THR A 13 -12.53 -5.24 14.19
C THR A 13 -13.00 -6.68 14.27
N TRP A 14 -13.34 -7.30 13.13
CA TRP A 14 -13.87 -8.66 13.07
C TRP A 14 -12.79 -9.71 13.36
N THR A 15 -13.22 -10.88 13.80
CA THR A 15 -12.33 -12.05 13.88
C THR A 15 -11.92 -12.48 12.46
N GLN A 16 -10.83 -13.25 12.37
CA GLN A 16 -10.43 -13.80 11.06
C GLN A 16 -11.49 -14.76 10.50
N GLU A 17 -12.20 -15.47 11.36
CA GLU A 17 -13.28 -16.36 10.95
C GLU A 17 -14.45 -15.59 10.34
N ASP A 18 -14.87 -14.50 10.97
CA ASP A 18 -15.94 -13.64 10.45
C ASP A 18 -15.56 -13.00 9.11
N ARG A 19 -14.30 -12.51 8.99
CA ARG A 19 -13.78 -12.01 7.70
C ARG A 19 -13.81 -13.07 6.62
N ASN A 20 -13.36 -14.28 6.92
CA ASN A 20 -13.37 -15.39 5.97
C ASN A 20 -14.80 -15.80 5.59
N LYS A 21 -15.74 -15.76 6.53
CA LYS A 21 -17.15 -16.02 6.26
C LYS A 21 -17.72 -14.96 5.31
N LYS A 22 -17.51 -13.69 5.61
CA LYS A 22 -17.99 -12.60 4.76
C LYS A 22 -17.33 -12.63 3.37
N ALA A 23 -16.05 -12.93 3.29
CA ALA A 23 -15.36 -13.09 2.02
C ALA A 23 -16.00 -14.20 1.15
N ARG A 24 -16.34 -15.34 1.73
CA ARG A 24 -17.05 -16.42 1.03
C ARG A 24 -18.47 -16.04 0.59
N GLU A 25 -19.17 -15.23 1.37
CA GLU A 25 -20.48 -14.69 0.98
C GLU A 25 -20.34 -13.80 -0.26
N LEU A 26 -19.47 -12.79 -0.20
CA LEU A 26 -19.20 -11.86 -1.31
C LEU A 26 -18.70 -12.58 -2.56
N TYR A 27 -17.87 -13.62 -2.41
CA TYR A 27 -17.37 -14.43 -3.52
C TYR A 27 -18.51 -15.11 -4.27
N ARG A 28 -19.51 -15.68 -3.53
CA ARG A 28 -20.70 -16.28 -4.13
C ARG A 28 -21.64 -15.23 -4.74
N GLU A 29 -21.80 -14.08 -4.08
CA GLU A 29 -22.59 -12.96 -4.62
C GLU A 29 -22.00 -12.46 -5.94
N ALA A 30 -20.67 -12.51 -6.09
CA ALA A 30 -19.96 -12.18 -7.33
C ALA A 30 -20.08 -13.29 -8.41
N GLY A 31 -20.73 -14.42 -8.13
CA GLY A 31 -20.97 -15.50 -9.09
C GLY A 31 -19.90 -16.58 -9.14
N TYR A 32 -19.01 -16.62 -8.13
CA TYR A 32 -17.96 -17.63 -8.06
C TYR A 32 -18.23 -18.68 -6.98
N ASP A 33 -17.83 -19.93 -7.23
CA ASP A 33 -17.94 -21.06 -6.32
C ASP A 33 -16.94 -22.17 -6.68
N GLU A 34 -17.08 -23.35 -6.07
CA GLU A 34 -16.23 -24.52 -6.37
C GLU A 34 -16.37 -25.04 -7.82
N ALA A 35 -17.55 -24.87 -8.44
CA ALA A 35 -17.79 -25.29 -9.82
C ALA A 35 -17.35 -24.23 -10.85
N ASN A 36 -17.27 -22.97 -10.41
CA ASN A 36 -16.83 -21.84 -11.21
C ASN A 36 -15.83 -20.98 -10.41
N PRO A 37 -14.60 -21.48 -10.15
CA PRO A 37 -13.62 -20.74 -9.38
C PRO A 37 -13.11 -19.52 -10.15
N LEU A 38 -12.88 -18.42 -9.42
CA LEU A 38 -12.19 -17.25 -9.96
C LEU A 38 -10.74 -17.62 -10.30
N SER A 39 -10.33 -17.31 -11.52
CA SER A 39 -8.92 -17.39 -11.96
C SER A 39 -8.41 -15.99 -12.25
N ILE A 40 -7.30 -15.62 -11.63
CA ILE A 40 -6.69 -14.29 -11.75
C ILE A 40 -5.17 -14.36 -11.85
N GLU A 41 -4.58 -13.33 -12.43
CA GLU A 41 -3.13 -13.17 -12.43
C GLU A 41 -2.71 -12.03 -11.47
N VAL A 42 -1.64 -12.28 -10.70
CA VAL A 42 -0.98 -11.26 -9.88
C VAL A 42 0.41 -11.01 -10.44
N VAL A 43 0.65 -9.79 -10.89
CA VAL A 43 1.95 -9.37 -11.42
C VAL A 43 2.75 -8.63 -10.34
N TYR A 44 4.02 -8.97 -10.20
CA TYR A 44 4.93 -8.31 -9.27
C TYR A 44 6.32 -8.12 -9.90
N ASN A 45 7.01 -7.06 -9.48
CA ASN A 45 8.39 -6.82 -9.91
C ASN A 45 9.37 -7.73 -9.19
N THR A 46 10.45 -8.12 -9.88
CA THR A 46 11.49 -9.04 -9.40
C THR A 46 12.03 -8.64 -8.03
N SER A 47 11.74 -9.46 -7.04
CA SER A 47 12.23 -9.38 -5.66
C SER A 47 11.83 -10.66 -4.93
N GLU A 48 12.73 -11.25 -4.17
CA GLU A 48 12.43 -12.43 -3.35
C GLU A 48 11.36 -12.14 -2.29
N ASN A 49 11.36 -10.92 -1.74
CA ASN A 49 10.34 -10.52 -0.79
C ASN A 49 8.95 -10.40 -1.44
N HIS A 50 8.87 -9.75 -2.61
CA HIS A 50 7.60 -9.63 -3.34
C HIS A 50 7.06 -11.00 -3.76
N LYS A 51 7.92 -11.91 -4.19
CA LYS A 51 7.55 -13.29 -4.49
C LYS A 51 6.94 -14.01 -3.29
N ARG A 52 7.56 -13.88 -2.11
CA ARG A 52 7.03 -14.51 -0.87
C ARG A 52 5.67 -13.95 -0.50
N VAL A 53 5.48 -12.64 -0.60
CA VAL A 53 4.19 -12.00 -0.33
C VAL A 53 3.13 -12.48 -1.33
N ALA A 54 3.43 -12.49 -2.62
CA ALA A 54 2.50 -12.95 -3.65
C ALA A 54 2.10 -14.43 -3.45
N LEU A 55 3.07 -15.29 -3.13
CA LEU A 55 2.80 -16.70 -2.81
C LEU A 55 1.91 -16.86 -1.57
N ALA A 56 2.15 -16.07 -0.52
CA ALA A 56 1.33 -16.12 0.69
C ALA A 56 -0.11 -15.68 0.41
N ILE A 57 -0.31 -14.62 -0.38
CA ILE A 57 -1.65 -14.13 -0.77
C ILE A 57 -2.37 -15.19 -1.62
N ALA A 58 -1.70 -15.76 -2.62
CA ALA A 58 -2.27 -16.80 -3.46
C ALA A 58 -2.71 -18.03 -2.64
N SER A 59 -1.89 -18.45 -1.65
CA SER A 59 -2.24 -19.53 -0.72
C SER A 59 -3.47 -19.20 0.12
N MET A 60 -3.51 -18.00 0.71
CA MET A 60 -4.66 -17.57 1.52
C MET A 60 -5.96 -17.52 0.69
N TRP A 61 -5.90 -17.01 -0.53
CA TRP A 61 -7.07 -16.98 -1.41
C TRP A 61 -7.50 -18.38 -1.86
N LYS A 62 -6.54 -19.25 -2.15
CA LYS A 62 -6.84 -20.66 -2.49
C LYS A 62 -7.51 -21.37 -1.32
N GLU A 63 -6.98 -21.24 -0.13
CA GLU A 63 -7.50 -21.91 1.08
C GLU A 63 -8.88 -21.37 1.51
N THR A 64 -9.10 -20.06 1.37
CA THR A 64 -10.33 -19.41 1.86
C THR A 64 -11.46 -19.44 0.83
N LEU A 65 -11.15 -19.22 -0.45
CA LEU A 65 -12.11 -18.94 -1.51
C LEU A 65 -12.01 -19.92 -2.69
N GLY A 66 -10.95 -20.71 -2.79
CA GLY A 66 -10.71 -21.57 -3.95
C GLY A 66 -10.18 -20.84 -5.18
N VAL A 67 -9.77 -19.57 -5.05
CA VAL A 67 -9.24 -18.76 -6.17
C VAL A 67 -8.00 -19.42 -6.77
N GLU A 68 -7.94 -19.47 -8.09
CA GLU A 68 -6.76 -19.90 -8.84
C GLU A 68 -5.93 -18.67 -9.22
N THR A 69 -4.73 -18.58 -8.66
CA THR A 69 -3.88 -17.40 -8.83
C THR A 69 -2.62 -17.76 -9.62
N ALA A 70 -2.49 -17.20 -10.82
CA ALA A 70 -1.25 -17.19 -11.57
C ALA A 70 -0.33 -16.07 -11.05
N LEU A 71 0.96 -16.36 -10.90
CA LEU A 71 1.93 -15.38 -10.43
C LEU A 71 2.93 -15.06 -11.54
N ARG A 72 2.97 -13.83 -12.01
CA ARG A 72 3.88 -13.35 -13.05
C ARG A 72 4.92 -12.38 -12.50
N ASN A 73 6.18 -12.77 -12.63
CA ASN A 73 7.33 -11.94 -12.29
C ASN A 73 7.76 -11.12 -13.51
N GLN A 74 8.05 -9.84 -13.30
CA GLN A 74 8.57 -8.96 -14.34
C GLN A 74 9.79 -8.18 -13.84
N GLU A 75 10.73 -7.91 -14.77
CA GLU A 75 11.79 -6.94 -14.52
C GLU A 75 11.18 -5.54 -14.28
N TRP A 76 11.89 -4.70 -13.51
CA TRP A 76 11.33 -3.44 -13.01
C TRP A 76 10.77 -2.52 -14.10
N LYS A 77 11.51 -2.32 -15.21
CA LYS A 77 11.05 -1.42 -16.28
C LYS A 77 9.83 -1.96 -17.02
N VAL A 78 9.82 -3.27 -17.27
CA VAL A 78 8.67 -3.95 -17.90
C VAL A 78 7.46 -3.87 -16.97
N PHE A 79 7.66 -4.09 -15.67
CA PHE A 79 6.61 -3.99 -14.67
C PHE A 79 5.99 -2.59 -14.58
N LEU A 80 6.80 -1.53 -14.64
CA LEU A 80 6.30 -0.16 -14.66
C LEU A 80 5.45 0.12 -15.90
N GLU A 81 5.86 -0.40 -17.06
CA GLU A 81 5.11 -0.22 -18.30
C GLU A 81 3.79 -0.99 -18.29
N THR A 82 3.79 -2.26 -17.83
CA THR A 82 2.56 -3.05 -17.64
C THR A 82 1.55 -2.31 -16.75
N ARG A 83 2.01 -1.74 -15.65
CA ARG A 83 1.16 -0.94 -14.76
C ARG A 83 0.61 0.32 -15.42
N ARG A 84 1.46 1.02 -16.16
CA ARG A 84 1.09 2.26 -16.86
C ARG A 84 0.03 2.01 -17.93
N LEU A 85 0.17 0.93 -18.68
CA LEU A 85 -0.77 0.55 -19.75
C LEU A 85 -2.11 0.02 -19.20
N LYS A 86 -2.12 -0.47 -17.94
CA LYS A 86 -3.31 -1.10 -17.32
C LYS A 86 -3.87 -2.27 -18.13
N GLU A 87 -2.99 -2.96 -18.83
CA GLU A 87 -3.30 -4.06 -19.73
C GLU A 87 -2.71 -5.37 -19.21
N ASP A 88 -3.25 -6.48 -19.68
CA ASP A 88 -2.75 -7.85 -19.49
C ASP A 88 -2.58 -8.32 -18.03
N THR A 89 -3.29 -7.71 -17.07
CA THR A 89 -3.30 -8.21 -15.69
C THR A 89 -4.49 -7.70 -14.91
N GLU A 90 -5.04 -8.55 -14.04
CA GLU A 90 -6.12 -8.19 -13.13
C GLU A 90 -5.58 -7.52 -11.87
N ILE A 91 -4.44 -7.99 -11.35
CA ILE A 91 -3.86 -7.49 -10.11
C ILE A 91 -2.35 -7.30 -10.27
N PHE A 92 -1.84 -6.17 -9.83
CA PHE A 92 -0.40 -5.96 -9.72
C PHE A 92 0.00 -5.45 -8.33
N ARG A 93 1.18 -5.84 -7.92
CA ARG A 93 1.76 -5.35 -6.68
C ARG A 93 2.01 -3.85 -6.77
N GLY A 94 1.62 -3.09 -5.76
CA GLY A 94 1.92 -1.67 -5.62
C GLY A 94 2.61 -1.33 -4.31
N GLY A 95 3.16 -0.16 -4.22
CA GLY A 95 3.69 0.44 -3.00
C GLY A 95 4.09 1.88 -3.27
N TRP A 96 3.96 2.72 -2.27
CA TRP A 96 4.34 4.12 -2.34
C TRP A 96 5.11 4.53 -1.09
N ILE A 97 6.12 5.32 -1.28
CA ILE A 97 6.80 6.04 -0.21
C ILE A 97 6.35 7.48 -0.33
N GLY A 98 5.82 8.08 0.76
CA GLY A 98 5.33 9.45 0.70
C GLY A 98 6.40 10.44 0.24
N ASP A 99 6.03 11.39 -0.60
CA ASP A 99 6.94 12.45 -1.07
C ASP A 99 7.11 13.55 -0.01
N TYR A 100 6.15 13.66 0.91
CA TYR A 100 6.14 14.59 2.04
C TYR A 100 5.31 14.03 3.20
N ASP A 101 5.49 14.59 4.40
CA ASP A 101 4.82 14.11 5.62
C ASP A 101 3.38 14.65 5.73
N ASP A 102 2.52 14.23 4.82
CA ASP A 102 1.10 14.53 4.79
C ASP A 102 0.32 13.35 4.18
N PRO A 103 -0.90 13.00 4.65
CA PRO A 103 -1.67 11.89 4.10
C PRO A 103 -2.08 12.10 2.63
N TYR A 104 -2.16 13.34 2.18
CA TYR A 104 -2.52 13.67 0.81
C TYR A 104 -1.61 13.00 -0.23
N THR A 105 -0.30 12.85 0.06
CA THR A 105 0.66 12.19 -0.84
C THR A 105 0.31 10.74 -1.20
N PHE A 106 -0.50 10.09 -0.38
CA PHE A 106 -1.01 8.74 -0.66
C PHE A 106 -2.37 8.79 -1.34
N SER A 107 -3.25 9.67 -0.88
CA SER A 107 -4.62 9.77 -1.42
C SER A 107 -4.62 10.28 -2.85
N GLU A 108 -3.78 11.25 -3.21
CA GLU A 108 -3.69 11.82 -4.55
C GLU A 108 -3.36 10.80 -5.65
N LEU A 109 -2.72 9.67 -5.29
CA LEU A 109 -2.41 8.60 -6.24
C LEU A 109 -3.64 7.96 -6.88
N LEU A 110 -4.80 8.07 -6.25
CA LEU A 110 -6.06 7.48 -6.71
C LEU A 110 -7.02 8.53 -7.31
N HIS A 111 -6.62 9.81 -7.35
CA HIS A 111 -7.38 10.81 -8.07
C HIS A 111 -7.55 10.41 -9.54
N SER A 112 -8.73 10.56 -10.11
CA SER A 112 -9.04 10.03 -11.45
C SER A 112 -8.12 10.57 -12.56
N GLU A 113 -7.65 11.82 -12.44
CA GLU A 113 -6.73 12.47 -13.38
C GLU A 113 -5.24 12.28 -13.04
N ASN A 114 -4.90 11.57 -11.97
CA ASN A 114 -3.49 11.37 -11.61
C ASN A 114 -2.86 10.29 -12.49
N GLU A 115 -1.74 10.62 -13.16
CA GLU A 115 -1.00 9.68 -14.02
C GLU A 115 -0.48 8.45 -13.27
N MET A 116 -0.29 8.55 -11.95
CA MET A 116 0.11 7.44 -11.08
C MET A 116 -1.05 6.56 -10.64
N ASN A 117 -2.29 6.91 -10.99
CA ASN A 117 -3.46 6.09 -10.77
C ASN A 117 -3.48 4.89 -11.72
N HIS A 118 -2.68 3.89 -11.41
CA HIS A 118 -2.57 2.68 -12.22
C HIS A 118 -3.75 1.72 -12.03
N SER A 119 -4.56 1.89 -10.97
CA SER A 119 -5.77 1.09 -10.76
C SER A 119 -6.89 1.40 -11.74
N GLY A 120 -6.87 2.59 -12.36
CA GLY A 120 -7.97 3.09 -13.18
C GLY A 120 -9.20 3.50 -12.35
N PHE A 121 -9.04 3.64 -11.04
CA PHE A 121 -10.11 4.11 -10.17
C PHE A 121 -10.58 5.51 -10.59
N ALA A 122 -11.88 5.69 -10.73
CA ALA A 122 -12.50 6.97 -11.03
C ALA A 122 -13.77 7.09 -10.19
N ASN A 123 -13.78 8.07 -9.30
CA ASN A 123 -14.91 8.33 -8.41
C ASN A 123 -14.99 9.83 -8.13
N GLU A 124 -16.09 10.45 -8.57
CA GLU A 124 -16.30 11.90 -8.46
C GLU A 124 -16.35 12.39 -7.01
N ASP A 125 -16.91 11.61 -6.09
CA ASP A 125 -16.97 11.97 -4.67
C ASP A 125 -15.56 11.93 -4.04
N TYR A 126 -14.75 10.94 -4.42
CA TYR A 126 -13.36 10.86 -4.00
C TYR A 126 -12.55 12.07 -4.48
N ASP A 127 -12.66 12.39 -5.76
CA ASP A 127 -11.96 13.53 -6.35
C ASP A 127 -12.41 14.87 -5.73
N ALA A 128 -13.71 15.01 -5.45
CA ALA A 128 -14.26 16.18 -4.77
C ALA A 128 -13.71 16.35 -3.34
N LEU A 129 -13.58 15.25 -2.59
CA LEU A 129 -12.96 15.25 -1.25
C LEU A 129 -11.49 15.67 -1.31
N LEU A 130 -10.71 15.14 -2.26
CA LEU A 130 -9.32 15.53 -2.44
C LEU A 130 -9.17 17.00 -2.84
N LYS A 131 -10.02 17.48 -3.75
CA LYS A 131 -10.07 18.88 -4.14
C LYS A 131 -10.35 19.77 -2.94
N SER A 132 -11.41 19.45 -2.16
CA SER A 132 -11.76 20.17 -0.94
C SER A 132 -10.58 20.20 0.05
N ALA A 133 -9.92 19.06 0.27
CA ALA A 133 -8.74 18.99 1.14
C ALA A 133 -7.57 19.86 0.63
N SER A 134 -7.36 19.94 -0.68
CA SER A 134 -6.29 20.74 -1.27
C SER A 134 -6.50 22.27 -1.13
N GLU A 135 -7.75 22.70 -1.08
CA GLU A 135 -8.15 24.11 -0.95
C GLU A 135 -8.16 24.61 0.51
N LYS A 136 -8.12 23.68 1.48
CA LYS A 136 -8.13 24.00 2.91
C LYS A 136 -6.72 24.15 3.49
N SER A 137 -6.58 25.05 4.45
CA SER A 137 -5.40 25.10 5.30
C SER A 137 -5.28 23.85 6.18
N ALA A 138 -4.06 23.55 6.64
CA ALA A 138 -3.84 22.46 7.59
C ALA A 138 -4.75 22.61 8.83
N GLY A 139 -5.47 21.53 9.18
CA GLY A 139 -6.41 21.52 10.30
C GLY A 139 -7.41 20.37 10.23
N VAL A 140 -8.29 20.32 11.22
CA VAL A 140 -9.23 19.21 11.42
C VAL A 140 -10.16 19.01 10.22
N GLU A 141 -10.65 20.09 9.62
CA GLU A 141 -11.57 19.98 8.48
C GLU A 141 -10.90 19.39 7.23
N ARG A 142 -9.63 19.76 6.99
CA ARG A 142 -8.85 19.16 5.91
C ARG A 142 -8.57 17.68 6.17
N LEU A 143 -8.18 17.34 7.40
CA LEU A 143 -7.93 15.95 7.79
C LEU A 143 -9.20 15.10 7.68
N LYS A 144 -10.37 15.69 7.98
CA LYS A 144 -11.64 14.99 7.81
C LYS A 144 -11.93 14.66 6.35
N ASP A 145 -11.72 15.56 5.41
CA ASP A 145 -11.90 15.26 3.99
C ASP A 145 -11.00 14.10 3.55
N LEU A 146 -9.74 14.08 4.03
CA LEU A 146 -8.80 12.99 3.72
C LEU A 146 -9.21 11.65 4.37
N GLN A 147 -9.78 11.69 5.59
CA GLN A 147 -10.34 10.49 6.23
C GLN A 147 -11.57 9.97 5.50
N ASP A 148 -12.45 10.85 5.05
CA ASP A 148 -13.64 10.48 4.28
C ASP A 148 -13.23 9.89 2.91
N ALA A 149 -12.21 10.44 2.25
CA ALA A 149 -11.64 9.89 1.03
C ALA A 149 -11.01 8.51 1.26
N GLU A 150 -10.23 8.33 2.33
CA GLU A 150 -9.65 7.02 2.68
C GLU A 150 -10.75 5.99 2.98
N SER A 151 -11.82 6.39 3.68
CA SER A 151 -12.95 5.50 3.95
C SER A 151 -13.63 5.05 2.66
N LEU A 152 -13.88 5.97 1.73
CA LEU A 152 -14.46 5.68 0.42
C LEU A 152 -13.57 4.74 -0.40
N MET A 153 -12.25 4.95 -0.37
CA MET A 153 -11.27 4.06 -0.99
C MET A 153 -11.31 2.66 -0.38
N LEU A 154 -11.42 2.53 0.95
CA LEU A 154 -11.50 1.24 1.64
C LEU A 154 -12.84 0.53 1.43
N GLU A 155 -13.91 1.24 1.12
CA GLU A 155 -15.21 0.66 0.76
C GLU A 155 -15.23 0.14 -0.68
N THR A 156 -14.62 0.88 -1.59
CA THR A 156 -14.60 0.54 -3.04
C THR A 156 -13.42 -0.35 -3.45
N MET A 157 -12.38 -0.45 -2.62
CA MET A 157 -11.21 -1.34 -2.78
C MET A 157 -10.49 -1.27 -4.14
N PRO A 158 -10.17 -0.09 -4.69
CA PRO A 158 -9.33 0.01 -5.87
C PRO A 158 -7.89 -0.48 -5.61
N VAL A 159 -7.50 -0.52 -4.35
CA VAL A 159 -6.26 -1.12 -3.84
C VAL A 159 -6.57 -1.98 -2.62
N ILE A 160 -5.85 -3.07 -2.47
CA ILE A 160 -5.92 -3.96 -1.31
C ILE A 160 -4.73 -3.63 -0.39
N PRO A 161 -4.93 -2.92 0.73
CA PRO A 161 -3.84 -2.60 1.65
C PRO A 161 -3.30 -3.87 2.32
N LEU A 162 -1.98 -4.06 2.31
CA LEU A 162 -1.36 -5.25 2.89
C LEU A 162 -0.60 -4.93 4.17
N TYR A 163 0.35 -4.01 4.13
CA TYR A 163 1.19 -3.65 5.26
C TYR A 163 1.94 -2.34 5.00
N PHE A 164 2.45 -1.75 6.08
CA PHE A 164 3.39 -0.64 5.99
C PHE A 164 4.82 -1.17 5.91
N TYR A 165 5.62 -0.63 4.99
CA TYR A 165 7.05 -0.89 4.95
C TYR A 165 7.75 -0.30 6.16
N VAL A 166 8.73 -1.04 6.67
CA VAL A 166 9.59 -0.61 7.76
C VAL A 166 11.03 -0.68 7.30
N SER A 167 11.73 0.45 7.31
CA SER A 167 13.16 0.49 7.09
C SER A 167 13.90 0.08 8.37
N GLN A 168 14.92 -0.77 8.24
CA GLN A 168 15.76 -1.22 9.34
C GLN A 168 17.21 -0.83 9.07
N HIS A 169 17.78 -0.06 9.96
CA HIS A 169 19.15 0.43 9.87
C HIS A 169 20.01 -0.09 11.02
N LEU A 170 21.14 -0.68 10.72
CA LEU A 170 22.17 -1.02 11.69
C LEU A 170 23.25 0.06 11.66
N ILE A 171 23.21 0.95 12.63
CA ILE A 171 24.08 2.12 12.69
C ILE A 171 25.12 1.93 13.78
N LYS A 172 26.40 2.13 13.44
CA LYS A 172 27.48 2.09 14.42
C LYS A 172 27.39 3.27 15.38
N PRO A 173 27.71 3.11 16.69
CA PRO A 173 27.54 4.16 17.69
C PRO A 173 28.29 5.47 17.40
N TRP A 174 29.33 5.42 16.58
CA TRP A 174 30.11 6.59 16.19
C TRP A 174 29.63 7.25 14.87
N ILE A 175 28.52 6.79 14.31
CA ILE A 175 27.85 7.45 13.18
C ILE A 175 26.66 8.22 13.73
N VAL A 176 26.57 9.51 13.41
CA VAL A 176 25.45 10.38 13.80
C VAL A 176 24.89 11.07 12.57
N GLY A 177 23.63 11.55 12.66
CA GLY A 177 22.93 12.20 11.55
C GLY A 177 22.14 11.23 10.65
N LEU A 178 21.83 10.04 11.18
CA LEU A 178 20.98 9.00 10.53
C LEU A 178 19.71 8.74 11.34
N GLU A 179 19.16 9.79 11.96
CA GLU A 179 17.90 9.65 12.70
C GLU A 179 16.77 9.26 11.76
N GLY A 180 15.89 8.37 12.25
CA GLY A 180 14.71 7.92 11.48
C GLY A 180 13.78 9.10 11.15
N ASN A 181 13.24 9.11 9.94
CA ASN A 181 12.24 10.08 9.50
C ASN A 181 11.20 9.41 8.59
N ALA A 182 10.03 10.05 8.44
CA ALA A 182 8.88 9.50 7.74
C ALA A 182 9.16 9.13 6.26
N LEU A 183 10.11 9.82 5.63
CA LEU A 183 10.46 9.63 4.22
C LEU A 183 11.66 8.69 4.02
N ASP A 184 12.30 8.26 5.10
CA ASP A 184 13.57 7.49 5.09
C ASP A 184 14.69 8.18 4.26
N HIS A 185 14.66 9.51 4.22
CA HIS A 185 15.64 10.30 3.49
C HIS A 185 16.79 10.75 4.41
N HIS A 186 17.98 10.23 4.18
CA HIS A 186 19.19 10.54 4.93
C HIS A 186 20.19 11.32 4.07
N GLN A 187 20.20 12.63 4.22
CA GLN A 187 21.11 13.49 3.46
C GLN A 187 22.55 13.37 4.00
N SER A 188 23.46 12.93 3.16
CA SER A 188 24.86 12.66 3.52
C SER A 188 25.58 13.85 4.16
N LYS A 189 25.18 15.10 3.85
CA LYS A 189 25.73 16.32 4.46
C LYS A 189 25.54 16.43 5.98
N TYR A 190 24.59 15.68 6.55
CA TYR A 190 24.35 15.65 8.00
C TYR A 190 25.02 14.47 8.69
N ILE A 191 25.48 13.48 7.93
CA ILE A 191 26.13 12.29 8.48
C ILE A 191 27.56 12.64 8.91
N LYS A 192 27.90 12.30 10.15
CA LYS A 192 29.23 12.53 10.71
C LYS A 192 29.77 11.24 11.32
N ILE A 193 31.06 11.03 11.16
CA ILE A 193 31.80 9.99 11.84
C ILE A 193 32.53 10.63 13.02
N LEU A 194 32.12 10.26 14.22
CA LEU A 194 32.80 10.71 15.44
C LEU A 194 34.09 9.94 15.62
N LYS A 195 35.08 10.51 16.35
CA LYS A 195 36.30 9.77 16.70
C LYS A 195 35.90 8.51 17.47
N ARG A 196 36.34 7.37 16.95
CA ARG A 196 36.16 6.08 17.60
C ARG A 196 36.96 6.09 18.89
N GLU A 197 36.32 6.26 20.05
CA GLU A 197 36.95 5.87 21.31
C GLU A 197 37.23 4.39 21.24
N ARG A 198 38.46 3.98 21.55
CA ARG A 198 38.81 2.55 21.61
C ARG A 198 37.92 1.94 22.68
N LEU A 199 36.97 1.13 22.25
CA LEU A 199 36.26 0.26 23.18
C LEU A 199 37.33 -0.57 23.90
N PRO A 200 37.21 -0.75 25.24
CA PRO A 200 38.07 -1.69 25.95
C PRO A 200 38.03 -3.02 25.21
N SER A 201 39.16 -3.57 24.90
CA SER A 201 39.26 -4.94 24.41
C SER A 201 38.80 -5.86 25.52
N ASP A 202 37.68 -6.57 25.30
CA ASP A 202 37.31 -7.71 26.14
C ASP A 202 38.42 -8.76 26.18
#